data_52edf11bebbe0abebd05a9b6b79f9a97
#
_entry.id   52edf11bebbe0abebd05a9b6b79f9a97
#
_cell.length_a   1.000
_cell.length_b   1.000
_cell.length_c   1.000
_cell.angle_alpha   90.00
_cell.angle_beta   90.00
_cell.angle_gamma   90.00
#
_symmetry.space_group_name_H-M   'P 1'
#
loop_
_entity.id
_entity.type
_entity.pdbx_description
1 polymer ?
#
loop_
_entity_poly.entity_id
_entity_poly.type
_entity_poly.pdbx_seq_one_letter_code
_entity_poly.pdbx_strand_id
1 'polypeptide(L)'
;MSKRRIFAGQRLRDLRAGRSLKQADMALRLGISVSYLSQLESDDRPLTPALLEILARDFPLDWQEFEEDATTRRFAALREAAADPLFPNPLTPEQVARIAEQQPALADQFVTLHAAYRNAGQRLQIVDEALGADQADGSRLPWEEVRDWFHNAGNYVDVLDRAAELLGDKLRGTQATPALEGLELYLRNALSVSLVYAGSAGLRDYDAQMGHLIIDQGQPVESQRFQLAHQLSALALHDEISLVVEQAGLRTAAARQLLSVGLANYAAGALLMPYTRFREDARTVRHDIDRLRQQFGVSFEQACHRLSTLQRPSARGIPFFFCRVDMAGNITKRHSATRLQFARFGGACPLWIVHE
;
A
#
# COMPACT_ATOMS: atom_id res chain seq x y z
N MET A 1 -16.58 -1.49 -33.88
CA MET A 1 -16.60 -1.60 -32.41
C MET A 1 -16.37 -3.06 -32.06
N SER A 2 -15.24 -3.42 -31.50
CA SER A 2 -14.93 -4.79 -31.07
C SER A 2 -15.89 -5.17 -29.94
N LYS A 3 -16.65 -6.26 -30.10
CA LYS A 3 -17.54 -6.78 -29.05
C LYS A 3 -16.65 -7.26 -27.90
N ARG A 4 -16.67 -6.53 -26.79
CA ARG A 4 -15.94 -6.83 -25.56
C ARG A 4 -16.39 -8.20 -25.03
N ARG A 5 -15.44 -9.06 -24.68
CA ARG A 5 -15.68 -10.39 -24.10
C ARG A 5 -15.71 -10.30 -22.59
N ILE A 6 -16.76 -10.77 -21.95
CA ILE A 6 -16.98 -10.72 -20.51
C ILE A 6 -16.74 -12.11 -19.91
N PHE A 7 -15.77 -12.21 -19.00
CA PHE A 7 -15.47 -13.42 -18.24
C PHE A 7 -15.86 -13.21 -16.77
N ALA A 8 -16.71 -14.03 -16.20
CA ALA A 8 -17.26 -13.87 -14.85
C ALA A 8 -17.44 -15.22 -14.13
N GLY A 9 -16.49 -16.13 -14.34
CA GLY A 9 -16.63 -17.51 -13.88
C GLY A 9 -16.65 -17.64 -12.37
N GLN A 10 -15.77 -16.97 -11.67
CA GLN A 10 -15.78 -16.99 -10.20
C GLN A 10 -17.12 -16.46 -9.66
N ARG A 11 -17.61 -15.37 -10.23
CA ARG A 11 -18.86 -14.75 -9.79
C ARG A 11 -20.08 -15.62 -10.04
N LEU A 12 -20.10 -16.36 -11.17
CA LEU A 12 -21.15 -17.35 -11.43
C LEU A 12 -21.12 -18.47 -10.37
N ARG A 13 -19.92 -18.91 -9.97
CA ARG A 13 -19.74 -19.89 -8.88
C ARG A 13 -20.27 -19.35 -7.56
N ASP A 14 -19.88 -18.13 -7.19
CA ASP A 14 -20.25 -17.48 -5.93
C ASP A 14 -21.77 -17.24 -5.88
N LEU A 15 -22.34 -16.78 -6.98
CA LEU A 15 -23.78 -16.60 -7.12
C LEU A 15 -24.53 -17.92 -6.96
N ARG A 16 -24.04 -18.98 -7.59
CA ARG A 16 -24.61 -20.32 -7.49
C ARG A 16 -24.49 -20.87 -6.07
N ALA A 17 -23.31 -20.75 -5.46
CA ALA A 17 -23.07 -21.20 -4.11
C ALA A 17 -23.91 -20.41 -3.08
N GLY A 18 -23.96 -19.09 -3.18
CA GLY A 18 -24.74 -18.23 -2.29
C GLY A 18 -26.25 -18.48 -2.36
N ARG A 19 -26.73 -19.10 -3.43
CA ARG A 19 -28.14 -19.55 -3.58
C ARG A 19 -28.34 -21.04 -3.40
N SER A 20 -27.30 -21.76 -2.96
CA SER A 20 -27.31 -23.21 -2.75
C SER A 20 -27.78 -23.99 -3.96
N LEU A 21 -27.48 -23.51 -5.18
CA LEU A 21 -27.87 -24.16 -6.43
C LEU A 21 -26.81 -25.16 -6.88
N LYS A 22 -27.24 -26.32 -7.38
CA LYS A 22 -26.37 -27.24 -8.13
C LYS A 22 -26.11 -26.67 -9.53
N GLN A 23 -25.00 -27.05 -10.18
CA GLN A 23 -24.73 -26.64 -11.57
C GLN A 23 -25.88 -26.99 -12.55
N ALA A 24 -26.49 -28.15 -12.37
CA ALA A 24 -27.62 -28.55 -13.20
C ALA A 24 -28.84 -27.62 -13.06
N ASP A 25 -29.13 -27.18 -11.83
CA ASP A 25 -30.28 -26.30 -11.54
C ASP A 25 -30.05 -24.90 -12.10
N MET A 26 -28.83 -24.40 -11.96
CA MET A 26 -28.45 -23.09 -12.52
C MET A 26 -28.39 -23.11 -14.04
N ALA A 27 -27.86 -24.18 -14.65
CA ALA A 27 -27.83 -24.35 -16.10
C ALA A 27 -29.25 -24.37 -16.69
N LEU A 28 -30.18 -25.08 -16.03
CA LEU A 28 -31.58 -25.13 -16.42
C LEU A 28 -32.22 -23.73 -16.37
N ARG A 29 -32.00 -22.97 -15.32
CA ARG A 29 -32.50 -21.58 -15.17
C ARG A 29 -31.98 -20.65 -16.25
N LEU A 30 -30.70 -20.79 -16.61
CA LEU A 30 -30.06 -19.99 -17.64
C LEU A 30 -30.34 -20.48 -19.06
N GLY A 31 -31.05 -21.61 -19.24
CA GLY A 31 -31.38 -22.21 -20.54
C GLY A 31 -30.15 -22.72 -21.30
N ILE A 32 -29.11 -23.16 -20.58
CA ILE A 32 -27.83 -23.63 -21.14
C ILE A 32 -27.52 -25.06 -20.67
N SER A 33 -26.56 -25.73 -21.33
CA SER A 33 -26.08 -27.03 -20.87
C SER A 33 -25.18 -26.92 -19.63
N VAL A 34 -25.15 -27.97 -18.81
CA VAL A 34 -24.27 -28.03 -17.62
C VAL A 34 -22.81 -27.90 -18.02
N SER A 35 -22.40 -28.52 -19.14
CA SER A 35 -21.04 -28.41 -19.68
C SER A 35 -20.69 -26.97 -20.08
N TYR A 36 -21.64 -26.23 -20.67
CA TYR A 36 -21.43 -24.84 -21.03
C TYR A 36 -21.34 -23.93 -19.77
N LEU A 37 -22.18 -24.18 -18.76
CA LEU A 37 -22.07 -23.49 -17.47
C LEU A 37 -20.72 -23.76 -16.82
N SER A 38 -20.23 -25.00 -16.85
CA SER A 38 -18.89 -25.34 -16.32
C SER A 38 -17.78 -24.56 -17.03
N GLN A 39 -17.83 -24.43 -18.36
CA GLN A 39 -16.87 -23.64 -19.14
C GLN A 39 -16.97 -22.14 -18.84
N LEU A 40 -18.13 -21.62 -18.51
CA LEU A 40 -18.32 -20.24 -18.09
C LEU A 40 -17.78 -20.03 -16.67
N GLU A 41 -18.02 -20.96 -15.75
CA GLU A 41 -17.52 -20.91 -14.38
C GLU A 41 -15.99 -21.06 -14.28
N SER A 42 -15.34 -21.72 -15.26
CA SER A 42 -13.87 -21.82 -15.34
C SER A 42 -13.20 -20.73 -16.18
N ASP A 43 -13.97 -19.75 -16.64
CA ASP A 43 -13.51 -18.68 -17.55
C ASP A 43 -12.95 -19.19 -18.90
N ASP A 44 -13.27 -20.42 -19.30
CA ASP A 44 -12.91 -20.97 -20.60
C ASP A 44 -13.72 -20.31 -21.75
N ARG A 45 -14.87 -19.70 -21.41
CA ARG A 45 -15.73 -18.98 -22.36
C ARG A 45 -16.27 -17.69 -21.77
N PRO A 46 -16.38 -16.63 -22.60
CA PRO A 46 -17.01 -15.39 -22.17
C PRO A 46 -18.52 -15.50 -22.13
N LEU A 47 -19.14 -14.68 -21.29
CA LEU A 47 -20.59 -14.48 -21.29
C LEU A 47 -21.06 -13.88 -22.62
N THR A 48 -22.13 -14.42 -23.18
CA THR A 48 -22.77 -13.86 -24.37
C THR A 48 -23.74 -12.74 -23.98
N PRO A 49 -24.02 -11.75 -24.86
CA PRO A 49 -25.03 -10.71 -24.58
C PRO A 49 -26.38 -11.27 -24.17
N ALA A 50 -26.85 -12.34 -24.83
CA ALA A 50 -28.10 -12.99 -24.48
C ALA A 50 -28.10 -13.60 -23.07
N LEU A 51 -26.96 -14.17 -22.66
CA LEU A 51 -26.84 -14.73 -21.33
C LEU A 51 -26.73 -13.63 -20.25
N LEU A 52 -26.10 -12.48 -20.57
CA LEU A 52 -26.07 -11.32 -19.68
C LEU A 52 -27.49 -10.76 -19.45
N GLU A 53 -28.33 -10.71 -20.46
CA GLU A 53 -29.73 -10.29 -20.31
C GLU A 53 -30.52 -11.26 -19.39
N ILE A 54 -30.31 -12.57 -19.51
CA ILE A 54 -30.93 -13.56 -18.64
C ILE A 54 -30.39 -13.40 -17.20
N LEU A 55 -29.07 -13.24 -17.03
CA LEU A 55 -28.48 -13.05 -15.74
C LEU A 55 -28.95 -11.75 -15.07
N ALA A 56 -29.06 -10.66 -15.81
CA ALA A 56 -29.54 -9.37 -15.28
C ALA A 56 -31.02 -9.45 -14.86
N ARG A 57 -31.82 -10.22 -15.58
CA ARG A 57 -33.24 -10.44 -15.26
C ARG A 57 -33.45 -11.32 -14.04
N ASP A 58 -32.78 -12.47 -14.00
CA ASP A 58 -33.01 -13.51 -12.99
C ASP A 58 -32.13 -13.30 -11.74
N PHE A 59 -31.04 -12.52 -11.88
CA PHE A 59 -30.09 -12.21 -10.85
C PHE A 59 -29.70 -10.73 -10.98
N PRO A 60 -30.53 -9.80 -10.46
CA PRO A 60 -30.34 -8.36 -10.65
C PRO A 60 -29.08 -7.87 -9.92
N LEU A 61 -27.97 -7.92 -10.61
CA LEU A 61 -26.67 -7.36 -10.26
C LEU A 61 -26.21 -6.58 -11.48
N ASP A 62 -25.54 -5.46 -11.28
CA ASP A 62 -24.90 -4.75 -12.38
C ASP A 62 -23.64 -5.51 -12.84
N TRP A 63 -23.84 -6.38 -13.81
CA TRP A 63 -22.80 -7.25 -14.35
C TRP A 63 -21.78 -6.50 -15.20
N GLN A 64 -22.11 -5.29 -15.66
CA GLN A 64 -21.23 -4.48 -16.51
C GLN A 64 -20.32 -3.56 -15.68
N GLU A 65 -20.86 -2.94 -14.66
CA GLU A 65 -20.11 -1.98 -13.83
C GLU A 65 -18.98 -2.65 -13.01
N PHE A 66 -19.23 -3.87 -12.53
CA PHE A 66 -18.24 -4.60 -11.73
C PHE A 66 -17.05 -5.15 -12.52
N GLU A 67 -17.26 -5.45 -13.78
CA GLU A 67 -16.20 -6.02 -14.62
C GLU A 67 -15.31 -4.95 -15.23
N GLU A 68 -15.85 -3.76 -15.49
CA GLU A 68 -15.05 -2.61 -15.90
C GLU A 68 -14.03 -2.25 -14.84
N ASP A 69 -14.42 -2.23 -13.59
CA ASP A 69 -13.53 -1.94 -12.46
C ASP A 69 -12.51 -3.06 -12.18
N ALA A 70 -12.92 -4.31 -12.23
CA ALA A 70 -12.03 -5.45 -11.99
C ALA A 70 -11.02 -5.63 -13.14
N THR A 71 -11.47 -5.51 -14.39
CA THR A 71 -10.60 -5.61 -15.58
C THR A 71 -9.65 -4.43 -15.66
N THR A 72 -10.10 -3.22 -15.35
CA THR A 72 -9.28 -2.01 -15.33
C THR A 72 -8.22 -2.09 -14.23
N ARG A 73 -8.59 -2.55 -13.04
CA ARG A 73 -7.65 -2.77 -11.92
C ARG A 73 -6.63 -3.86 -12.23
N ARG A 74 -7.07 -4.99 -12.78
CA ARG A 74 -6.18 -6.08 -13.23
C ARG A 74 -5.20 -5.61 -14.30
N PHE A 75 -5.68 -4.88 -15.30
CA PHE A 75 -4.84 -4.32 -16.36
C PHE A 75 -3.79 -3.35 -15.78
N ALA A 76 -4.19 -2.45 -14.89
CA ALA A 76 -3.27 -1.50 -14.25
C ALA A 76 -2.21 -2.23 -13.41
N ALA A 77 -2.62 -3.18 -12.57
CA ALA A 77 -1.72 -3.96 -11.73
C ALA A 77 -0.78 -4.86 -12.55
N LEU A 78 -1.29 -5.50 -13.60
CA LEU A 78 -0.47 -6.30 -14.51
C LEU A 78 0.54 -5.45 -15.30
N ARG A 79 0.14 -4.26 -15.73
CA ARG A 79 1.03 -3.31 -16.42
C ARG A 79 2.16 -2.84 -15.51
N GLU A 80 1.85 -2.53 -14.25
CA GLU A 80 2.85 -2.17 -13.24
C GLU A 80 3.84 -3.33 -13.02
N ALA A 81 3.33 -4.54 -12.81
CA ALA A 81 4.16 -5.72 -12.61
C ALA A 81 5.02 -6.05 -13.83
N ALA A 82 4.47 -5.89 -15.03
CA ALA A 82 5.19 -6.17 -16.28
C ALA A 82 6.23 -5.10 -16.65
N ALA A 83 6.16 -3.92 -16.05
CA ALA A 83 7.13 -2.83 -16.22
C ALA A 83 8.27 -2.88 -15.20
N ASP A 84 8.31 -3.91 -14.32
CA ASP A 84 9.39 -4.04 -13.34
C ASP A 84 10.76 -4.14 -14.02
N PRO A 85 11.79 -3.39 -13.57
CA PRO A 85 13.14 -3.43 -14.13
C PRO A 85 13.80 -4.81 -14.14
N LEU A 86 13.26 -5.76 -13.36
CA LEU A 86 13.68 -7.17 -13.39
C LEU A 86 13.51 -7.81 -14.78
N PHE A 87 12.58 -7.29 -15.58
CA PHE A 87 12.30 -7.81 -16.91
C PHE A 87 13.08 -7.04 -17.97
N PRO A 88 14.10 -7.65 -18.62
CA PRO A 88 14.91 -6.98 -19.63
C PRO A 88 14.11 -6.55 -20.88
N ASN A 89 12.97 -7.18 -21.10
CA ASN A 89 12.08 -6.90 -22.21
C ASN A 89 10.66 -6.66 -21.66
N PRO A 90 10.27 -5.42 -21.31
CA PRO A 90 8.95 -5.12 -20.82
C PRO A 90 7.87 -5.44 -21.87
N LEU A 91 6.73 -5.92 -21.39
CA LEU A 91 5.58 -6.21 -22.25
C LEU A 91 4.99 -4.92 -22.83
N THR A 92 4.56 -4.95 -24.11
CA THR A 92 3.84 -3.83 -24.67
C THR A 92 2.43 -3.71 -24.08
N PRO A 93 1.80 -2.53 -24.11
CA PRO A 93 0.44 -2.35 -23.60
C PRO A 93 -0.58 -3.31 -24.24
N GLU A 94 -0.40 -3.64 -25.53
CA GLU A 94 -1.26 -4.60 -26.23
C GLU A 94 -1.07 -6.04 -25.74
N GLN A 95 0.17 -6.41 -25.41
CA GLN A 95 0.47 -7.73 -24.82
C GLN A 95 -0.13 -7.83 -23.42
N VAL A 96 0.01 -6.80 -22.60
CA VAL A 96 -0.59 -6.74 -21.25
C VAL A 96 -2.11 -6.85 -21.33
N ALA A 97 -2.75 -6.10 -22.25
CA ALA A 97 -4.20 -6.17 -22.44
C ALA A 97 -4.65 -7.58 -22.84
N ARG A 98 -3.92 -8.22 -23.77
CA ARG A 98 -4.20 -9.58 -24.22
C ARG A 98 -4.10 -10.61 -23.07
N ILE A 99 -3.05 -10.50 -22.24
CA ILE A 99 -2.88 -11.40 -21.09
C ILE A 99 -4.02 -11.18 -20.07
N ALA A 100 -4.34 -9.93 -19.74
CA ALA A 100 -5.39 -9.59 -18.80
C ALA A 100 -6.78 -10.11 -19.24
N GLU A 101 -7.05 -10.10 -20.55
CA GLU A 101 -8.32 -10.56 -21.13
C GLU A 101 -8.36 -12.07 -21.34
N GLN A 102 -7.29 -12.67 -21.84
CA GLN A 102 -7.30 -14.08 -22.23
C GLN A 102 -6.89 -15.05 -21.11
N GLN A 103 -6.12 -14.57 -20.13
CA GLN A 103 -5.59 -15.38 -19.04
C GLN A 103 -5.71 -14.64 -17.69
N PRO A 104 -6.92 -14.28 -17.26
CA PRO A 104 -7.13 -13.46 -16.06
C PRO A 104 -6.57 -14.11 -14.79
N ALA A 105 -6.74 -15.41 -14.61
CA ALA A 105 -6.19 -16.13 -13.47
C ALA A 105 -4.66 -16.10 -13.42
N LEU A 106 -3.98 -16.25 -14.56
CA LEU A 106 -2.52 -16.13 -14.65
C LEU A 106 -2.06 -14.70 -14.38
N ALA A 107 -2.79 -13.71 -14.89
CA ALA A 107 -2.51 -12.29 -14.63
C ALA A 107 -2.59 -11.98 -13.13
N ASP A 108 -3.63 -12.45 -12.45
CA ASP A 108 -3.83 -12.26 -11.01
C ASP A 108 -2.72 -12.96 -10.19
N GLN A 109 -2.35 -14.20 -10.57
CA GLN A 109 -1.23 -14.92 -9.93
C GLN A 109 0.11 -14.21 -10.14
N PHE A 110 0.37 -13.69 -11.34
CA PHE A 110 1.59 -12.96 -11.65
C PHE A 110 1.67 -11.64 -10.85
N VAL A 111 0.59 -10.88 -10.77
CA VAL A 111 0.51 -9.67 -9.93
C VAL A 111 0.75 -10.01 -8.46
N THR A 112 0.16 -11.10 -7.97
CA THR A 112 0.36 -11.57 -6.60
C THR A 112 1.81 -11.96 -6.33
N LEU A 113 2.43 -12.71 -7.27
CA LEU A 113 3.85 -13.10 -7.17
C LEU A 113 4.76 -11.87 -7.20
N HIS A 114 4.52 -10.93 -8.10
CA HIS A 114 5.28 -9.69 -8.19
C HIS A 114 5.16 -8.87 -6.88
N ALA A 115 3.96 -8.74 -6.32
CA ALA A 115 3.76 -8.07 -5.05
C ALA A 115 4.51 -8.77 -3.90
N ALA A 116 4.52 -10.11 -3.87
CA ALA A 116 5.28 -10.88 -2.89
C ALA A 116 6.80 -10.69 -3.06
N TYR A 117 7.30 -10.68 -4.29
CA TYR A 117 8.69 -10.40 -4.63
C TYR A 117 9.12 -9.00 -4.17
N ARG A 118 8.36 -7.96 -4.49
CA ARG A 118 8.62 -6.57 -4.05
C ARG A 118 8.64 -6.48 -2.52
N ASN A 119 7.71 -7.15 -1.85
CA ASN A 119 7.67 -7.21 -0.39
C ASN A 119 8.89 -7.94 0.20
N ALA A 120 9.33 -9.03 -0.42
CA ALA A 120 10.54 -9.75 0.03
C ALA A 120 11.79 -8.88 -0.14
N GLY A 121 11.92 -8.15 -1.26
CA GLY A 121 13.00 -7.19 -1.49
C GLY A 121 13.03 -6.07 -0.44
N GLN A 122 11.87 -5.49 -0.12
CA GLN A 122 11.77 -4.49 0.95
C GLN A 122 12.16 -5.05 2.33
N ARG A 123 11.79 -6.30 2.62
CA ARG A 123 12.18 -6.98 3.87
C ARG A 123 13.67 -7.25 3.94
N LEU A 124 14.27 -7.73 2.85
CA LEU A 124 15.72 -7.94 2.76
C LEU A 124 16.48 -6.63 2.91
N GLN A 125 16.03 -5.54 2.30
CA GLN A 125 16.64 -4.23 2.44
C GLN A 125 16.60 -3.74 3.90
N ILE A 126 15.46 -3.91 4.60
CA ILE A 126 15.33 -3.62 6.03
C ILE A 126 16.25 -4.51 6.87
N VAL A 127 16.43 -5.77 6.48
CA VAL A 127 17.30 -6.73 7.17
C VAL A 127 18.77 -6.45 6.85
N ASP A 128 19.14 -6.12 5.62
CA ASP A 128 20.51 -5.74 5.24
C ASP A 128 20.95 -4.45 5.90
N GLU A 129 20.08 -3.45 5.97
CA GLU A 129 20.31 -2.22 6.73
C GLU A 129 20.50 -2.52 8.24
N ALA A 130 19.82 -3.55 8.76
CA ALA A 130 19.95 -3.99 10.15
C ALA A 130 21.14 -4.93 10.41
N LEU A 131 21.57 -5.73 9.41
CA LEU A 131 22.67 -6.70 9.52
C LEU A 131 24.04 -6.12 9.23
N GLY A 132 24.14 -4.91 8.67
CA GLY A 132 25.40 -4.18 8.52
C GLY A 132 26.04 -3.75 9.85
N ALA A 133 25.41 -4.06 10.99
CA ALA A 133 25.92 -3.75 12.33
C ALA A 133 25.83 -4.97 13.25
N ASP A 134 26.96 -5.63 13.43
CA ASP A 134 27.36 -6.56 14.50
C ASP A 134 26.38 -7.61 15.04
N GLN A 135 26.68 -8.86 14.68
CA GLN A 135 26.26 -10.05 15.42
C GLN A 135 27.01 -10.14 16.76
N ALA A 136 26.38 -9.81 17.83
CA ALA A 136 26.74 -10.35 19.16
C ALA A 136 25.60 -10.19 20.16
N ASP A 137 25.27 -11.31 20.74
CA ASP A 137 24.49 -11.49 21.97
C ASP A 137 22.97 -11.68 21.80
N GLY A 138 22.43 -12.78 22.37
CA GLY A 138 21.03 -13.25 22.37
C GLY A 138 19.93 -12.26 22.79
N SER A 139 20.12 -11.00 22.41
CA SER A 139 19.21 -9.87 22.66
C SER A 139 18.15 -9.76 21.57
N ARG A 140 17.05 -9.11 21.90
CA ARG A 140 15.93 -8.77 21.01
C ARG A 140 16.46 -8.19 19.69
N LEU A 141 15.84 -8.57 18.58
CA LEU A 141 16.19 -8.06 17.27
C LEU A 141 15.91 -6.54 17.19
N PRO A 142 16.77 -5.75 16.55
CA PRO A 142 16.64 -4.30 16.47
C PRO A 142 15.26 -3.80 16.05
N TRP A 143 14.63 -4.48 15.10
CA TRP A 143 13.28 -4.15 14.63
C TRP A 143 12.18 -4.43 15.68
N GLU A 144 12.40 -5.36 16.61
CA GLU A 144 11.48 -5.63 17.73
C GLU A 144 11.54 -4.51 18.75
N GLU A 145 12.74 -4.01 19.06
CA GLU A 145 12.92 -2.87 19.96
C GLU A 145 12.22 -1.61 19.41
N VAL A 146 12.40 -1.33 18.12
CA VAL A 146 11.77 -0.19 17.45
C VAL A 146 10.26 -0.32 17.41
N ARG A 147 9.74 -1.51 17.06
CA ARG A 147 8.30 -1.77 17.08
C ARG A 147 7.70 -1.57 18.47
N ASP A 148 8.35 -2.14 19.50
CA ASP A 148 7.88 -2.03 20.88
C ASP A 148 7.95 -0.56 21.36
N TRP A 149 8.96 0.20 20.91
CA TRP A 149 9.05 1.63 21.17
C TRP A 149 7.88 2.41 20.57
N PHE A 150 7.56 2.24 19.27
CA PHE A 150 6.40 2.90 18.65
C PHE A 150 5.09 2.50 19.32
N HIS A 151 4.95 1.23 19.69
CA HIS A 151 3.77 0.78 20.40
C HIS A 151 3.61 1.46 21.78
N ASN A 152 4.70 1.56 22.54
CA ASN A 152 4.73 2.24 23.84
C ASN A 152 4.45 3.75 23.72
N ALA A 153 4.92 4.37 22.63
CA ALA A 153 4.61 5.75 22.29
C ALA A 153 3.16 5.97 21.79
N GLY A 154 2.35 4.89 21.71
CA GLY A 154 0.99 4.95 21.17
C GLY A 154 0.93 5.32 19.69
N ASN A 155 1.99 5.05 18.92
CA ASN A 155 2.19 5.45 17.54
C ASN A 155 2.07 6.98 17.29
N TYR A 156 2.30 7.80 18.31
CA TYR A 156 2.26 9.25 18.22
C TYR A 156 3.51 9.86 18.84
N VAL A 157 4.20 10.69 18.09
CA VAL A 157 5.44 11.39 18.51
C VAL A 157 5.20 12.90 18.42
N ASP A 158 4.82 13.52 19.54
CA ASP A 158 4.30 14.89 19.58
C ASP A 158 5.25 15.92 18.97
N VAL A 159 6.52 15.92 19.41
CA VAL A 159 7.52 16.89 18.95
C VAL A 159 7.70 16.80 17.42
N LEU A 160 7.81 15.60 16.90
CA LEU A 160 8.05 15.35 15.47
C LEU A 160 6.79 15.60 14.63
N ASP A 161 5.62 15.20 15.15
CA ASP A 161 4.35 15.42 14.45
C ASP A 161 4.06 16.92 14.28
N ARG A 162 4.28 17.72 15.32
CA ARG A 162 4.10 19.16 15.26
C ARG A 162 5.11 19.85 14.34
N ALA A 163 6.37 19.45 14.40
CA ALA A 163 7.39 20.00 13.51
C ALA A 163 7.10 19.68 12.04
N ALA A 164 6.69 18.45 11.76
CA ALA A 164 6.29 18.03 10.41
C ALA A 164 5.01 18.72 9.94
N GLU A 165 4.00 18.93 10.80
CA GLU A 165 2.77 19.67 10.50
C GLU A 165 3.10 21.12 10.12
N LEU A 166 3.94 21.80 10.91
CA LEU A 166 4.37 23.19 10.63
C LEU A 166 5.16 23.29 9.32
N LEU A 167 6.04 22.34 9.04
CA LEU A 167 6.79 22.30 7.79
C LEU A 167 5.87 22.02 6.61
N GLY A 168 4.95 21.08 6.74
CA GLY A 168 3.93 20.78 5.74
C GLY A 168 3.06 21.98 5.42
N ASP A 169 2.62 22.74 6.44
CA ASP A 169 1.83 23.95 6.27
C ASP A 169 2.58 25.07 5.51
N LYS A 170 3.88 25.19 5.71
CA LYS A 170 4.72 26.13 4.94
C LYS A 170 4.83 25.71 3.46
N LEU A 171 4.91 24.42 3.20
CA LEU A 171 5.17 23.90 1.84
C LEU A 171 3.93 23.75 0.98
N ARG A 172 2.75 23.58 1.58
CA ARG A 172 1.51 23.32 0.82
C ARG A 172 0.87 24.56 0.21
N GLY A 173 1.19 25.78 0.69
CA GLY A 173 0.54 27.00 0.26
C GLY A 173 -0.99 26.93 0.48
N THR A 174 -1.76 27.07 -0.59
CA THR A 174 -3.25 26.98 -0.58
C THR A 174 -3.78 25.56 -0.77
N GLN A 175 -2.92 24.58 -1.04
CA GLN A 175 -3.32 23.18 -1.30
C GLN A 175 -3.60 22.40 -0.02
N ALA A 176 -4.18 21.20 -0.17
CA ALA A 176 -4.44 20.29 0.95
C ALA A 176 -3.13 19.76 1.56
N THR A 177 -2.13 19.56 0.73
CA THR A 177 -0.86 18.90 1.03
C THR A 177 0.24 19.50 0.16
N PRO A 178 1.53 19.42 0.56
CA PRO A 178 2.63 19.85 -0.28
C PRO A 178 2.61 19.15 -1.65
N ALA A 179 2.71 19.93 -2.73
CA ALA A 179 2.86 19.39 -4.07
C ALA A 179 4.25 18.79 -4.27
N LEU A 180 4.42 17.92 -5.27
CA LEU A 180 5.70 17.31 -5.61
C LEU A 180 6.77 18.39 -5.85
N GLU A 181 6.42 19.38 -6.67
CA GLU A 181 7.30 20.49 -7.04
C GLU A 181 7.73 21.33 -5.82
N GLY A 182 6.84 21.51 -4.84
CA GLY A 182 7.14 22.22 -3.59
C GLY A 182 8.18 21.49 -2.74
N LEU A 183 8.09 20.16 -2.67
CA LEU A 183 9.08 19.33 -1.98
C LEU A 183 10.44 19.37 -2.69
N GLU A 184 10.44 19.28 -4.03
CA GLU A 184 11.65 19.37 -4.84
C GLU A 184 12.35 20.71 -4.68
N LEU A 185 11.60 21.82 -4.75
CA LEU A 185 12.15 23.17 -4.58
C LEU A 185 12.76 23.34 -3.19
N TYR A 186 12.12 22.84 -2.16
CA TYR A 186 12.65 22.93 -0.80
C TYR A 186 13.94 22.12 -0.63
N LEU A 187 13.97 20.88 -1.15
CA LEU A 187 15.17 20.05 -1.15
C LEU A 187 16.33 20.74 -1.86
N ARG A 188 16.10 21.32 -3.03
CA ARG A 188 17.13 22.00 -3.81
C ARG A 188 17.60 23.30 -3.17
N ASN A 189 16.67 24.18 -2.80
CA ASN A 189 16.98 25.56 -2.42
C ASN A 189 17.33 25.71 -0.93
N ALA A 190 16.65 24.99 -0.06
CA ALA A 190 16.86 25.10 1.38
C ALA A 190 17.87 24.08 1.93
N LEU A 191 17.92 22.88 1.31
CA LEU A 191 18.76 21.78 1.80
C LEU A 191 19.93 21.46 0.84
N SER A 192 20.08 22.20 -0.27
CA SER A 192 21.14 22.01 -1.26
C SER A 192 21.25 20.59 -1.81
N VAL A 193 20.11 19.90 -1.94
CA VAL A 193 20.05 18.53 -2.46
C VAL A 193 19.87 18.56 -3.97
N SER A 194 20.77 17.89 -4.69
CA SER A 194 20.63 17.65 -6.14
C SER A 194 19.72 16.43 -6.36
N LEU A 195 18.61 16.62 -7.08
CA LEU A 195 17.60 15.60 -7.31
C LEU A 195 17.63 15.08 -8.73
N VAL A 196 17.64 13.76 -8.89
CA VAL A 196 17.61 13.04 -10.18
C VAL A 196 16.54 11.96 -10.12
N TYR A 197 15.75 11.86 -11.21
CA TYR A 197 14.84 10.74 -11.44
C TYR A 197 15.49 9.79 -12.43
N ALA A 198 15.73 8.55 -12.01
CA ALA A 198 16.37 7.53 -12.83
C ALA A 198 15.85 6.15 -12.48
N GLY A 199 16.13 5.13 -13.32
CA GLY A 199 15.95 3.75 -12.91
C GLY A 199 16.94 3.42 -11.79
N SER A 200 16.45 2.94 -10.67
CA SER A 200 17.26 2.60 -9.49
C SER A 200 16.96 1.20 -8.99
N ALA A 201 17.93 0.54 -8.37
CA ALA A 201 17.72 -0.76 -7.72
C ALA A 201 16.87 -0.66 -6.43
N GLY A 202 16.76 0.55 -5.86
CA GLY A 202 15.96 0.86 -4.67
C GLY A 202 14.91 1.94 -4.94
N LEU A 203 14.04 2.18 -3.98
CA LEU A 203 13.01 3.22 -4.09
C LEU A 203 13.60 4.64 -4.12
N ARG A 204 14.70 4.83 -3.39
CA ARG A 204 15.51 6.04 -3.38
C ARG A 204 16.95 5.69 -2.99
N ASP A 205 17.87 6.52 -3.40
CA ASP A 205 19.27 6.48 -2.97
C ASP A 205 19.73 7.90 -2.65
N TYR A 206 20.40 8.11 -1.50
CA TYR A 206 20.87 9.40 -1.07
C TYR A 206 22.33 9.34 -0.67
N ASP A 207 23.19 9.99 -1.46
CA ASP A 207 24.60 10.23 -1.13
C ASP A 207 24.70 11.51 -0.30
N ALA A 208 24.97 11.34 0.99
CA ALA A 208 25.12 12.47 1.92
C ALA A 208 26.38 13.30 1.68
N GLN A 209 27.44 12.73 1.07
CA GLN A 209 28.69 13.46 0.79
C GLN A 209 28.52 14.39 -0.40
N MET A 210 27.83 13.92 -1.42
CA MET A 210 27.56 14.69 -2.65
C MET A 210 26.29 15.50 -2.58
N GLY A 211 25.42 15.26 -1.59
CA GLY A 211 24.09 15.85 -1.54
C GLY A 211 23.18 15.40 -2.71
N HIS A 212 23.40 14.19 -3.24
CA HIS A 212 22.67 13.68 -4.37
C HIS A 212 21.55 12.74 -3.93
N LEU A 213 20.33 13.02 -4.36
CA LEU A 213 19.16 12.17 -4.16
C LEU A 213 18.68 11.61 -5.49
N ILE A 214 18.66 10.29 -5.61
CA ILE A 214 18.11 9.58 -6.76
C ILE A 214 16.77 9.00 -6.34
N ILE A 215 15.71 9.27 -7.11
CA ILE A 215 14.38 8.68 -6.94
C ILE A 215 14.11 7.77 -8.14
N ASP A 216 13.66 6.55 -7.84
CA ASP A 216 13.24 5.62 -8.89
C ASP A 216 12.00 6.16 -9.60
N GLN A 217 12.17 6.46 -10.90
CA GLN A 217 11.11 7.01 -11.75
C GLN A 217 9.98 6.01 -12.07
N GLY A 218 10.21 4.71 -11.87
CA GLY A 218 9.22 3.66 -12.09
C GLY A 218 8.15 3.58 -11.00
N GLN A 219 8.31 4.31 -9.90
CA GLN A 219 7.32 4.32 -8.83
C GLN A 219 6.08 5.15 -9.18
N PRO A 220 4.89 4.79 -8.63
CA PRO A 220 3.72 5.67 -8.63
C PRO A 220 4.06 7.05 -8.04
N VAL A 221 3.39 8.10 -8.53
CA VAL A 221 3.65 9.50 -8.11
C VAL A 221 3.50 9.68 -6.59
N GLU A 222 2.53 9.03 -5.97
CA GLU A 222 2.32 9.05 -4.52
C GLU A 222 3.52 8.46 -3.76
N SER A 223 4.17 7.44 -4.33
CA SER A 223 5.36 6.84 -3.76
C SER A 223 6.57 7.75 -3.93
N GLN A 224 6.80 8.30 -5.13
CA GLN A 224 7.87 9.27 -5.37
C GLN A 224 7.77 10.46 -4.41
N ARG A 225 6.55 11.01 -4.27
CA ARG A 225 6.27 12.12 -3.36
C ARG A 225 6.56 11.76 -1.90
N PHE A 226 6.25 10.53 -1.50
CA PHE A 226 6.58 10.04 -0.16
C PHE A 226 8.09 9.91 0.04
N GLN A 227 8.84 9.42 -0.95
CA GLN A 227 10.30 9.35 -0.87
C GLN A 227 10.95 10.72 -0.73
N LEU A 228 10.45 11.73 -1.47
CA LEU A 228 10.91 13.12 -1.30
C LEU A 228 10.59 13.66 0.10
N ALA A 229 9.35 13.45 0.57
CA ALA A 229 8.93 13.87 1.90
C ALA A 229 9.75 13.19 3.00
N HIS A 230 10.10 11.91 2.82
CA HIS A 230 10.98 11.18 3.73
C HIS A 230 12.38 11.81 3.78
N GLN A 231 13.02 12.02 2.62
CA GLN A 231 14.36 12.62 2.58
C GLN A 231 14.36 14.03 3.14
N LEU A 232 13.36 14.83 2.79
CA LEU A 232 13.19 16.16 3.32
C LEU A 232 13.03 16.13 4.85
N SER A 233 12.19 15.25 5.38
CA SER A 233 12.00 15.11 6.84
C SER A 233 13.27 14.63 7.54
N ALA A 234 14.00 13.68 6.96
CA ALA A 234 15.25 13.19 7.52
C ALA A 234 16.33 14.30 7.64
N LEU A 235 16.33 15.26 6.71
CA LEU A 235 17.30 16.36 6.71
C LEU A 235 16.79 17.57 7.50
N ALA A 236 15.55 18.02 7.24
CA ALA A 236 15.02 19.25 7.82
C ALA A 236 14.57 19.10 9.29
N LEU A 237 14.26 17.88 9.73
CA LEU A 237 13.84 17.57 11.10
C LEU A 237 14.87 16.66 11.79
N HIS A 238 16.13 16.78 11.38
CA HIS A 238 17.23 15.97 11.91
C HIS A 238 17.35 16.10 13.44
N ASP A 239 17.25 17.32 13.95
CA ASP A 239 17.44 17.61 15.38
C ASP A 239 16.31 17.01 16.22
N GLU A 240 15.06 17.13 15.75
CA GLU A 240 13.89 16.51 16.42
C GLU A 240 13.97 14.98 16.39
N ILE A 241 14.38 14.41 15.26
CA ILE A 241 14.58 12.96 15.12
C ILE A 241 15.69 12.50 16.08
N SER A 242 16.83 13.18 16.09
CA SER A 242 17.97 12.85 16.96
C SER A 242 17.60 12.91 18.43
N LEU A 243 16.88 13.96 18.84
CA LEU A 243 16.38 14.11 20.21
C LEU A 243 15.51 12.92 20.64
N VAL A 244 14.58 12.50 19.77
CA VAL A 244 13.72 11.37 20.06
C VAL A 244 14.51 10.05 20.13
N VAL A 245 15.48 9.84 19.22
CA VAL A 245 16.32 8.65 19.21
C VAL A 245 17.19 8.56 20.48
N GLU A 246 17.75 9.67 20.94
CA GLU A 246 18.54 9.72 22.17
C GLU A 246 17.70 9.39 23.41
N GLN A 247 16.46 9.89 23.46
CA GLN A 247 15.53 9.65 24.56
C GLN A 247 14.90 8.25 24.52
N ALA A 248 14.99 7.53 23.41
CA ALA A 248 14.31 6.25 23.22
C ALA A 248 14.86 5.10 24.08
N GLY A 249 16.08 5.23 24.62
CA GLY A 249 16.70 4.22 25.47
C GLY A 249 16.99 2.89 24.75
N LEU A 250 17.17 2.90 23.43
CA LEU A 250 17.46 1.69 22.65
C LEU A 250 18.89 1.21 22.88
N ARG A 251 19.06 -0.11 22.99
CA ARG A 251 20.31 -0.74 23.41
C ARG A 251 21.38 -0.73 22.32
N THR A 252 21.00 -1.02 21.07
CA THR A 252 21.94 -1.20 19.97
C THR A 252 22.00 0.01 19.04
N ALA A 253 23.16 0.22 18.40
CA ALA A 253 23.30 1.24 17.36
C ALA A 253 22.37 0.97 16.18
N ALA A 254 22.19 -0.30 15.80
CA ALA A 254 21.30 -0.73 14.74
C ALA A 254 19.83 -0.39 15.05
N ALA A 255 19.38 -0.59 16.31
CA ALA A 255 18.02 -0.21 16.71
C ALA A 255 17.82 1.32 16.67
N ARG A 256 18.84 2.10 17.08
CA ARG A 256 18.80 3.58 16.99
C ARG A 256 18.72 4.06 15.55
N GLN A 257 19.53 3.47 14.66
CA GLN A 257 19.51 3.81 13.23
C GLN A 257 18.15 3.43 12.61
N LEU A 258 17.63 2.25 12.91
CA LEU A 258 16.33 1.82 12.42
C LEU A 258 15.18 2.70 12.96
N LEU A 259 15.27 3.16 14.22
CA LEU A 259 14.32 4.12 14.78
C LEU A 259 14.39 5.46 14.04
N SER A 260 15.58 5.96 13.74
CA SER A 260 15.76 7.21 12.97
C SER A 260 15.07 7.13 11.61
N VAL A 261 15.24 6.02 10.87
CA VAL A 261 14.54 5.78 9.59
C VAL A 261 13.02 5.71 9.81
N GLY A 262 12.58 5.02 10.85
CA GLY A 262 11.16 4.92 11.21
C GLY A 262 10.54 6.28 11.54
N LEU A 263 11.27 7.14 12.26
CA LEU A 263 10.84 8.49 12.59
C LEU A 263 10.80 9.40 11.36
N ALA A 264 11.75 9.28 10.43
CA ALA A 264 11.71 9.99 9.16
C ALA A 264 10.50 9.58 8.31
N ASN A 265 10.15 8.27 8.27
CA ASN A 265 8.92 7.77 7.65
C ASN A 265 7.67 8.34 8.32
N TYR A 266 7.66 8.38 9.66
CA TYR A 266 6.57 8.98 10.43
C TYR A 266 6.40 10.46 10.09
N ALA A 267 7.49 11.22 10.09
CA ALA A 267 7.50 12.65 9.78
C ALA A 267 7.05 12.92 8.33
N ALA A 268 7.47 12.11 7.37
CA ALA A 268 6.99 12.18 5.98
C ALA A 268 5.47 12.03 5.89
N GLY A 269 4.90 11.06 6.60
CA GLY A 269 3.46 10.90 6.69
C GLY A 269 2.77 12.11 7.33
N ALA A 270 3.33 12.66 8.39
CA ALA A 270 2.80 13.83 9.08
C ALA A 270 2.91 15.13 8.23
N LEU A 271 3.97 15.26 7.45
CA LEU A 271 4.18 16.38 6.53
C LEU A 271 3.17 16.35 5.37
N LEU A 272 2.96 15.17 4.77
CA LEU A 272 2.03 15.01 3.66
C LEU A 272 0.55 15.04 4.10
N MET A 273 0.29 14.63 5.33
CA MET A 273 -1.04 14.57 5.94
C MET A 273 -1.02 15.29 7.29
N PRO A 274 -0.97 16.65 7.31
CA PRO A 274 -0.90 17.44 8.53
C PRO A 274 -2.01 17.08 9.52
N TYR A 275 -1.67 16.98 10.80
CA TYR A 275 -2.52 16.36 11.83
C TYR A 275 -3.92 16.92 11.87
N THR A 276 -4.02 18.23 12.09
CA THR A 276 -5.30 18.91 12.32
C THR A 276 -6.21 18.73 11.12
N ARG A 277 -5.70 19.03 9.94
CA ARG A 277 -6.45 18.98 8.69
C ARG A 277 -6.85 17.55 8.33
N PHE A 278 -5.90 16.59 8.35
CA PHE A 278 -6.19 15.21 8.00
C PHE A 278 -7.25 14.60 8.94
N ARG A 279 -7.18 14.93 10.25
CA ARG A 279 -8.18 14.49 11.23
C ARG A 279 -9.56 15.07 10.95
N GLU A 280 -9.66 16.35 10.62
CA GLU A 280 -10.93 17.01 10.30
C GLU A 280 -11.54 16.47 9.01
N ASP A 281 -10.75 16.34 7.97
CA ASP A 281 -11.15 15.75 6.69
C ASP A 281 -11.59 14.30 6.86
N ALA A 282 -10.85 13.50 7.64
CA ALA A 282 -11.23 12.13 7.95
C ALA A 282 -12.61 12.04 8.62
N ARG A 283 -12.93 12.93 9.54
CA ARG A 283 -14.25 13.01 10.17
C ARG A 283 -15.34 13.40 9.16
N THR A 284 -15.05 14.37 8.31
CA THR A 284 -15.99 14.86 7.31
C THR A 284 -16.37 13.78 6.29
N VAL A 285 -15.40 13.00 5.83
CA VAL A 285 -15.63 11.89 4.89
C VAL A 285 -15.97 10.57 5.60
N ARG A 286 -16.22 10.60 6.93
CA ARG A 286 -16.54 9.40 7.74
C ARG A 286 -15.48 8.32 7.65
N HIS A 287 -14.21 8.71 7.56
CA HIS A 287 -13.05 7.82 7.44
C HIS A 287 -13.05 6.97 6.17
N ASP A 288 -13.67 7.43 5.10
CA ASP A 288 -13.55 6.85 3.77
C ASP A 288 -12.09 7.01 3.29
N ILE A 289 -11.36 5.90 3.27
CA ILE A 289 -9.92 5.89 3.00
C ILE A 289 -9.63 6.25 1.55
N ASP A 290 -10.49 5.84 0.61
CA ASP A 290 -10.31 6.15 -0.80
C ASP A 290 -10.46 7.63 -1.08
N ARG A 291 -11.41 8.30 -0.45
CA ARG A 291 -11.52 9.76 -0.51
C ARG A 291 -10.33 10.46 0.11
N LEU A 292 -9.88 10.01 1.29
CA LEU A 292 -8.73 10.59 1.97
C LEU A 292 -7.45 10.46 1.12
N ARG A 293 -7.16 9.28 0.58
CA ARG A 293 -5.96 9.10 -0.24
C ARG A 293 -5.97 9.95 -1.50
N GLN A 294 -7.13 10.12 -2.14
CA GLN A 294 -7.30 11.00 -3.29
C GLN A 294 -7.08 12.47 -2.92
N GLN A 295 -7.71 12.93 -1.83
CA GLN A 295 -7.63 14.32 -1.38
C GLN A 295 -6.21 14.73 -1.00
N PHE A 296 -5.47 13.84 -0.37
CA PHE A 296 -4.08 14.08 0.06
C PHE A 296 -3.03 13.58 -0.94
N GLY A 297 -3.43 12.93 -2.03
CA GLY A 297 -2.53 12.36 -3.05
C GLY A 297 -1.55 11.36 -2.44
N VAL A 298 -2.02 10.45 -1.63
CA VAL A 298 -1.23 9.42 -0.94
C VAL A 298 -1.75 8.03 -1.28
N SER A 299 -0.94 6.99 -1.03
CA SER A 299 -1.40 5.62 -1.21
C SER A 299 -2.42 5.22 -0.13
N PHE A 300 -3.19 4.18 -0.40
CA PHE A 300 -4.13 3.60 0.57
C PHE A 300 -3.42 3.24 1.89
N GLU A 301 -2.26 2.60 1.80
CA GLU A 301 -1.47 2.20 2.95
C GLU A 301 -0.96 3.40 3.76
N GLN A 302 -0.51 4.47 3.08
CA GLN A 302 -0.07 5.72 3.74
C GLN A 302 -1.23 6.37 4.51
N ALA A 303 -2.42 6.44 3.93
CA ALA A 303 -3.61 6.97 4.61
C ALA A 303 -4.01 6.11 5.83
N CYS A 304 -4.03 4.79 5.70
CA CYS A 304 -4.27 3.87 6.82
C CYS A 304 -3.25 4.03 7.96
N HIS A 305 -1.97 4.10 7.59
CA HIS A 305 -0.90 4.32 8.56
C HIS A 305 -1.10 5.64 9.29
N ARG A 306 -1.39 6.75 8.57
CA ARG A 306 -1.64 8.05 9.19
C ARG A 306 -2.84 8.04 10.12
N LEU A 307 -3.95 7.38 9.75
CA LEU A 307 -5.10 7.20 10.65
C LEU A 307 -4.71 6.55 11.97
N SER A 308 -3.81 5.56 11.95
CA SER A 308 -3.34 4.88 13.17
C SER A 308 -2.44 5.76 14.05
N THR A 309 -1.92 6.87 13.54
CA THR A 309 -1.06 7.81 14.28
C THR A 309 -1.81 9.02 14.86
N LEU A 310 -3.11 9.15 14.64
CA LEU A 310 -3.92 10.26 15.14
C LEU A 310 -4.23 10.14 16.64
N GLN A 311 -3.18 10.16 17.48
CA GLN A 311 -3.30 9.92 18.93
C GLN A 311 -2.85 11.13 19.78
N ARG A 312 -2.81 12.35 19.22
CA ARG A 312 -2.51 13.59 19.97
C ARG A 312 -3.45 13.71 21.18
N PRO A 313 -2.95 13.84 22.42
CA PRO A 313 -3.77 13.76 23.63
C PRO A 313 -4.98 14.70 23.66
N SER A 314 -4.81 15.94 23.20
CA SER A 314 -5.86 16.97 23.16
C SER A 314 -6.82 16.88 21.97
N ALA A 315 -6.53 16.03 20.98
CA ALA A 315 -7.25 15.99 19.71
C ALA A 315 -7.21 14.58 19.09
N ARG A 316 -7.47 13.55 19.87
CA ARG A 316 -7.44 12.16 19.40
C ARG A 316 -8.41 11.91 18.27
N GLY A 317 -7.95 11.10 17.30
CA GLY A 317 -8.79 10.46 16.31
C GLY A 317 -9.37 9.14 16.82
N ILE A 318 -10.04 8.41 15.93
CA ILE A 318 -10.46 7.04 16.21
C ILE A 318 -9.20 6.15 16.29
N PRO A 319 -9.08 5.27 17.30
CA PRO A 319 -7.94 4.38 17.41
C PRO A 319 -8.07 3.24 16.37
N PHE A 320 -7.44 3.39 15.23
CA PHE A 320 -7.39 2.39 14.18
C PHE A 320 -6.31 1.35 14.43
N PHE A 321 -6.64 0.14 14.03
CA PHE A 321 -5.70 -0.93 13.80
C PHE A 321 -5.57 -1.15 12.29
N PHE A 322 -4.34 -1.24 11.80
CA PHE A 322 -4.04 -1.54 10.41
C PHE A 322 -3.10 -2.73 10.33
N CYS A 323 -3.44 -3.71 9.53
CA CYS A 323 -2.52 -4.78 9.16
C CYS A 323 -2.59 -5.07 7.66
N ARG A 324 -1.45 -5.46 7.11
CA ARG A 324 -1.34 -6.02 5.77
C ARG A 324 -1.07 -7.50 5.89
N VAL A 325 -1.90 -8.30 5.24
CA VAL A 325 -1.84 -9.75 5.22
C VAL A 325 -1.51 -10.19 3.80
N ASP A 326 -0.59 -11.14 3.64
CA ASP A 326 -0.32 -11.74 2.34
C ASP A 326 -1.34 -12.87 2.03
N MET A 327 -1.30 -13.39 0.82
CA MET A 327 -2.20 -14.45 0.39
C MET A 327 -2.03 -15.77 1.18
N ALA A 328 -0.90 -15.94 1.85
CA ALA A 328 -0.64 -17.08 2.72
C ALA A 328 -1.13 -16.84 4.17
N GLY A 329 -1.77 -15.69 4.45
CA GLY A 329 -2.25 -15.33 5.77
C GLY A 329 -1.18 -14.77 6.71
N ASN A 330 0.03 -14.49 6.23
CA ASN A 330 1.07 -13.91 7.08
C ASN A 330 0.86 -12.39 7.22
N ILE A 331 0.96 -11.89 8.44
CA ILE A 331 0.93 -10.45 8.69
C ILE A 331 2.29 -9.86 8.28
N THR A 332 2.28 -9.09 7.19
CA THR A 332 3.48 -8.47 6.63
C THR A 332 3.75 -7.08 7.19
N LYS A 333 2.71 -6.38 7.64
CA LYS A 333 2.80 -5.07 8.27
C LYS A 333 1.67 -4.90 9.27
N ARG A 334 1.96 -4.26 10.39
CA ARG A 334 0.95 -3.96 11.41
C ARG A 334 1.26 -2.65 12.11
N HIS A 335 0.23 -1.85 12.31
CA HIS A 335 0.25 -0.65 13.14
C HIS A 335 -1.02 -0.63 13.98
N SER A 336 -0.91 -0.36 15.25
CA SER A 336 -2.07 -0.33 16.14
C SER A 336 -2.02 0.89 17.05
N ALA A 337 -3.04 1.72 16.97
CA ALA A 337 -3.35 2.74 17.96
C ALA A 337 -4.21 2.18 19.12
N THR A 338 -4.51 0.90 19.06
CA THR A 338 -5.33 0.20 20.07
C THR A 338 -4.45 -0.60 21.03
N ARG A 339 -5.01 -1.04 22.15
CA ARG A 339 -4.33 -1.97 23.07
C ARG A 339 -4.28 -3.41 22.55
N LEU A 340 -4.77 -3.67 21.34
CA LEU A 340 -4.75 -4.97 20.74
C LEU A 340 -3.30 -5.41 20.48
N GLN A 341 -2.84 -6.39 21.21
CA GLN A 341 -1.53 -7.02 21.02
C GLN A 341 -1.71 -8.31 20.23
N PHE A 342 -1.10 -8.37 19.07
CA PHE A 342 -0.94 -9.65 18.36
C PHE A 342 0.17 -10.47 19.00
N ALA A 343 0.08 -11.79 18.86
CA ALA A 343 1.16 -12.68 19.28
C ALA A 343 2.50 -12.20 18.71
N ARG A 344 3.53 -12.21 19.56
CA ARG A 344 4.88 -11.75 19.15
C ARG A 344 5.49 -12.61 18.06
N PHE A 345 5.10 -13.90 18.02
CA PHE A 345 5.63 -14.91 17.11
C PHE A 345 4.46 -15.67 16.49
N GLY A 346 4.54 -15.93 15.19
CA GLY A 346 3.55 -16.72 14.47
C GLY A 346 2.73 -15.92 13.46
N GLY A 347 2.05 -16.64 12.56
CA GLY A 347 1.08 -16.10 11.61
C GLY A 347 -0.16 -15.53 12.30
N ALA A 348 -1.13 -15.12 11.51
CA ALA A 348 -2.46 -14.76 11.99
C ALA A 348 -3.02 -15.91 12.84
N CYS A 349 -3.85 -15.56 13.85
CA CYS A 349 -4.54 -16.58 14.62
C CYS A 349 -5.20 -17.58 13.66
N PRO A 350 -4.99 -18.89 13.81
CA PRO A 350 -5.58 -19.89 12.90
C PRO A 350 -7.12 -19.88 12.89
N LEU A 351 -7.72 -19.15 13.83
CA LEU A 351 -9.17 -18.92 13.88
C LEU A 351 -9.61 -17.66 13.12
N TRP A 352 -8.66 -16.89 12.56
CA TRP A 352 -8.99 -15.70 11.78
C TRP A 352 -9.15 -16.07 10.31
N ILE A 353 -10.35 -16.00 9.84
CA ILE A 353 -10.68 -16.07 8.41
C ILE A 353 -10.45 -14.64 7.86
N VAL A 354 -9.23 -14.37 7.42
CA VAL A 354 -8.81 -13.02 6.98
C VAL A 354 -9.17 -12.78 5.53
N HIS A 355 -9.61 -13.82 4.81
CA HIS A 355 -9.86 -13.80 3.37
C HIS A 355 -11.33 -14.12 3.00
N GLU A 356 -12.25 -14.25 3.98
CA GLU A 356 -13.69 -14.41 3.74
C GLU A 356 -14.48 -13.11 3.88
#